data_4380753470ea8effbfa522b03c3b4c8d
#
_entry.id   4380753470ea8effbfa522b03c3b4c8d
#
_cell.length_a   1.000
_cell.length_b   1.000
_cell.length_c   1.000
_cell.angle_alpha   90.00
_cell.angle_beta   90.00
_cell.angle_gamma   90.00
#
_symmetry.space_group_name_H-M   'P 1'
#
loop_
_entity.id
_entity.type
_entity.pdbx_description
1 polymer ?
#
loop_
_entity_poly.entity_id
_entity_poly.type
_entity_poly.pdbx_seq_one_letter_code
_entity_poly.pdbx_strand_id
1 'polypeptide(L)'
;MSTNTLRAAKAQAATEKTYSGADIADWRPEDERFWATTGKAIATRNLWISIPNLLIGFAVWLMWGIITVQMLNLGFPFTQAELFTLTAIAGLMGATFRIPASFFIRLAGGRNTIFLTSALLIIPAFITGMALQDKATPLWVFQLCAFLSGIGGGNFACSMSNISGFYPKSQQGTALGLNAGLGNFGVTTMQILIPLAMTIAVFGAFAGGSMTLTKDSGWLLGKIVAGTETYIQNAGFIW
;
A
#
# COMPACT_ATOMS: atom_id res chain seq x y z
N MET A 1 29.52 40.58 27.83
CA MET A 1 28.62 39.46 27.52
C MET A 1 29.32 38.18 27.97
N SER A 2 28.74 37.44 28.91
CA SER A 2 29.40 36.28 29.54
C SER A 2 29.51 35.13 28.54
N THR A 3 30.62 34.40 28.60
CA THR A 3 30.85 33.18 27.81
C THR A 3 29.72 32.15 27.97
N ASN A 4 29.01 32.16 29.07
CA ASN A 4 27.84 31.31 29.33
C ASN A 4 26.60 31.73 28.54
N THR A 5 26.37 33.02 28.28
CA THR A 5 25.26 33.48 27.42
C THR A 5 25.48 33.16 25.96
N LEU A 6 26.71 33.19 25.49
CA LEU A 6 27.08 32.78 24.13
C LEU A 6 26.99 31.27 23.93
N ARG A 7 27.31 30.47 24.95
CA ARG A 7 27.10 29.00 24.92
C ARG A 7 25.62 28.64 24.96
N ALA A 8 24.82 29.32 25.77
CA ALA A 8 23.36 29.11 25.81
C ALA A 8 22.68 29.51 24.49
N ALA A 9 23.07 30.65 23.90
CA ALA A 9 22.57 31.09 22.60
C ALA A 9 22.99 30.17 21.44
N LYS A 10 24.24 29.65 21.45
CA LYS A 10 24.69 28.63 20.51
C LYS A 10 23.97 27.27 20.71
N ALA A 11 23.68 26.88 21.93
CA ALA A 11 22.91 25.69 22.24
C ALA A 11 21.45 25.85 21.81
N GLN A 12 20.84 27.02 21.99
CA GLN A 12 19.50 27.35 21.51
C GLN A 12 19.47 27.46 19.99
N ALA A 13 20.43 28.08 19.34
CA ALA A 13 20.51 28.11 17.87
C ALA A 13 20.83 26.74 17.26
N ALA A 14 21.49 25.84 17.98
CA ALA A 14 21.65 24.43 17.57
C ALA A 14 20.37 23.61 17.75
N THR A 15 19.47 24.03 18.65
CA THR A 15 18.13 23.40 18.84
C THR A 15 17.09 23.92 17.86
N GLU A 16 17.32 25.08 17.26
CA GLU A 16 16.50 25.68 16.19
C GLU A 16 16.97 25.31 14.78
N LYS A 17 17.75 24.26 14.61
CA LYS A 17 17.85 23.63 13.29
C LYS A 17 16.47 23.11 12.94
N THR A 18 15.76 23.95 12.28
CA THR A 18 14.44 23.75 11.71
C THR A 18 14.43 22.40 10.99
N TYR A 19 13.66 21.45 11.47
CA TYR A 19 13.34 20.18 10.78
C TYR A 19 12.45 20.47 9.55
N SER A 20 12.81 21.49 8.78
CA SER A 20 12.07 21.93 7.58
C SER A 20 12.50 21.20 6.31
N GLY A 21 13.43 20.26 6.42
CA GLY A 21 13.97 19.50 5.30
C GLY A 21 13.47 18.07 5.24
N ALA A 22 13.83 17.41 4.13
CA ALA A 22 13.58 16.00 3.89
C ALA A 22 14.43 15.09 4.80
N ASP A 23 15.55 15.60 5.30
CA ASP A 23 16.54 14.86 6.06
C ASP A 23 16.54 15.33 7.51
N ILE A 24 16.37 14.38 8.43
CA ILE A 24 16.41 14.62 9.87
C ILE A 24 17.84 14.34 10.32
N ALA A 25 18.61 15.42 10.53
CA ALA A 25 20.04 15.33 10.87
C ALA A 25 20.30 14.85 12.31
N ASP A 26 19.35 15.05 13.22
CA ASP A 26 19.45 14.66 14.63
C ASP A 26 18.13 14.02 15.06
N TRP A 27 18.16 12.74 15.41
CA TRP A 27 17.00 11.99 15.87
C TRP A 27 17.32 11.20 17.14
N ARG A 28 16.72 11.61 18.26
CA ARG A 28 16.97 11.06 19.59
C ARG A 28 15.66 10.69 20.30
N PRO A 29 14.93 9.67 19.85
CA PRO A 29 13.62 9.34 20.40
C PRO A 29 13.67 8.89 21.87
N GLU A 30 14.82 8.40 22.36
CA GLU A 30 15.01 7.99 23.75
C GLU A 30 15.30 9.18 24.71
N ASP A 31 15.60 10.37 24.18
CA ASP A 31 15.75 11.60 25.00
C ASP A 31 14.35 12.14 25.33
N GLU A 32 13.94 12.05 26.58
CA GLU A 32 12.60 12.46 27.04
C GLU A 32 12.27 13.92 26.69
N ARG A 33 13.23 14.83 26.82
CA ARG A 33 13.03 16.25 26.50
C ARG A 33 12.84 16.44 24.99
N PHE A 34 13.70 15.83 24.18
CA PHE A 34 13.57 15.88 22.73
C PHE A 34 12.24 15.26 22.28
N TRP A 35 11.88 14.12 22.87
CA TRP A 35 10.62 13.45 22.57
C TRP A 35 9.40 14.32 22.88
N ALA A 36 9.37 14.93 24.07
CA ALA A 36 8.24 15.75 24.51
C ALA A 36 8.08 17.03 23.67
N THR A 37 9.18 17.63 23.22
CA THR A 37 9.15 18.94 22.53
C THR A 37 9.03 18.82 21.00
N THR A 38 9.62 17.81 20.40
CA THR A 38 9.80 17.72 18.95
C THR A 38 9.51 16.32 18.39
N GLY A 39 10.10 15.28 18.98
CA GLY A 39 10.12 13.94 18.42
C GLY A 39 8.72 13.34 18.22
N LYS A 40 7.86 13.44 19.24
CA LYS A 40 6.51 12.90 19.24
C LYS A 40 5.64 13.43 18.09
N ALA A 41 5.69 14.73 17.82
CA ALA A 41 4.89 15.33 16.76
C ALA A 41 5.31 14.81 15.36
N ILE A 42 6.62 14.72 15.13
CA ILE A 42 7.19 14.22 13.87
C ILE A 42 6.87 12.75 13.70
N ALA A 43 7.09 11.93 14.73
CA ALA A 43 6.82 10.49 14.71
C ALA A 43 5.34 10.19 14.47
N THR A 44 4.44 10.92 15.15
CA THR A 44 2.99 10.76 14.96
C THR A 44 2.56 11.11 13.56
N ARG A 45 3.05 12.21 12.98
CA ARG A 45 2.77 12.58 11.59
C ARG A 45 3.25 11.50 10.62
N ASN A 46 4.45 10.98 10.84
CA ASN A 46 5.02 9.92 10.00
C ASN A 46 4.18 8.63 10.08
N LEU A 47 3.72 8.24 11.26
CA LEU A 47 2.83 7.10 11.47
C LEU A 47 1.51 7.26 10.69
N TRP A 48 0.84 8.39 10.85
CA TRP A 48 -0.45 8.64 10.20
C TRP A 48 -0.36 8.78 8.67
N ILE A 49 0.80 9.11 8.12
CA ILE A 49 1.05 9.07 6.68
C ILE A 49 1.38 7.63 6.22
N SER A 50 2.10 6.87 7.06
CA SER A 50 2.48 5.49 6.73
C SER A 50 1.29 4.53 6.68
N ILE A 51 0.29 4.70 7.56
CA ILE A 51 -0.89 3.83 7.64
C ILE A 51 -1.67 3.79 6.32
N PRO A 52 -2.17 4.89 5.74
CA PRO A 52 -2.91 4.85 4.48
C PRO A 52 -2.05 4.35 3.31
N ASN A 53 -0.75 4.67 3.31
CA ASN A 53 0.17 4.16 2.32
C ASN A 53 0.29 2.62 2.40
N LEU A 54 0.42 2.08 3.61
CA LEU A 54 0.47 0.65 3.82
C LEU A 54 -0.87 -0.02 3.49
N LEU A 55 -1.99 0.63 3.80
CA LEU A 55 -3.34 0.17 3.45
C LEU A 55 -3.49 -0.02 1.94
N ILE A 56 -3.11 1.00 1.14
CA ILE A 56 -3.12 0.91 -0.33
C ILE A 56 -2.17 -0.18 -0.81
N GLY A 57 -0.98 -0.29 -0.21
CA GLY A 57 -0.03 -1.35 -0.52
C GLY A 57 -0.62 -2.75 -0.36
N PHE A 58 -1.33 -3.01 0.72
CA PHE A 58 -2.03 -4.28 0.96
C PHE A 58 -3.20 -4.49 -0.02
N ALA A 59 -3.95 -3.44 -0.31
CA ALA A 59 -5.09 -3.52 -1.22
C ALA A 59 -4.65 -3.94 -2.63
N VAL A 60 -3.64 -3.27 -3.20
CA VAL A 60 -3.09 -3.59 -4.53
C VAL A 60 -2.42 -4.97 -4.54
N TRP A 61 -1.69 -5.32 -3.48
CA TRP A 61 -1.05 -6.63 -3.39
C TRP A 61 -2.05 -7.78 -3.41
N LEU A 62 -3.15 -7.65 -2.65
CA LEU A 62 -4.10 -8.73 -2.41
C LEU A 62 -5.38 -8.65 -3.25
N MET A 63 -5.52 -7.67 -4.15
CA MET A 63 -6.68 -7.51 -5.04
C MET A 63 -6.97 -8.76 -5.89
N TRP A 64 -5.94 -9.57 -6.16
CA TRP A 64 -6.04 -10.80 -6.95
C TRP A 64 -7.02 -11.82 -6.35
N GLY A 65 -7.18 -11.83 -5.03
CA GLY A 65 -8.17 -12.70 -4.37
C GLY A 65 -9.61 -12.43 -4.79
N ILE A 66 -9.94 -11.18 -5.16
CA ILE A 66 -11.26 -10.81 -5.67
C ILE A 66 -11.28 -10.86 -7.19
N ILE A 67 -10.27 -10.31 -7.86
CA ILE A 67 -10.21 -10.24 -9.32
C ILE A 67 -10.35 -11.64 -9.97
N THR A 68 -9.63 -12.64 -9.46
CA THR A 68 -9.67 -14.01 -10.01
C THR A 68 -11.05 -14.64 -9.91
N VAL A 69 -11.77 -14.42 -8.81
CA VAL A 69 -13.16 -14.89 -8.65
C VAL A 69 -14.07 -14.18 -9.66
N GLN A 70 -13.91 -12.89 -9.85
CA GLN A 70 -14.73 -12.13 -10.78
C GLN A 70 -14.41 -12.49 -12.24
N MET A 71 -13.16 -12.77 -12.57
CA MET A 71 -12.78 -13.29 -13.91
C MET A 71 -13.51 -14.59 -14.24
N LEU A 72 -13.60 -15.52 -13.26
CA LEU A 72 -14.40 -16.75 -13.42
C LEU A 72 -15.89 -16.45 -13.65
N ASN A 73 -16.46 -15.53 -12.85
CA ASN A 73 -17.87 -15.19 -12.93
C ASN A 73 -18.23 -14.41 -14.20
N LEU A 74 -17.26 -13.77 -14.85
CA LEU A 74 -17.39 -13.05 -16.10
C LEU A 74 -17.08 -13.91 -17.32
N GLY A 75 -16.61 -15.16 -17.13
CA GLY A 75 -16.31 -16.09 -18.22
C GLY A 75 -15.04 -15.72 -18.98
N PHE A 76 -13.98 -15.29 -18.30
CA PHE A 76 -12.64 -15.22 -18.89
C PHE A 76 -12.19 -16.63 -19.29
N PRO A 77 -11.41 -16.77 -20.40
CA PRO A 77 -11.04 -18.09 -20.96
C PRO A 77 -9.90 -18.76 -20.18
N PHE A 78 -9.96 -18.70 -18.84
CA PHE A 78 -8.96 -19.28 -17.95
C PHE A 78 -9.59 -20.31 -17.03
N THR A 79 -8.86 -21.38 -16.78
CA THR A 79 -9.23 -22.39 -15.79
C THR A 79 -9.07 -21.83 -14.37
N GLN A 80 -9.79 -22.42 -13.43
CA GLN A 80 -9.64 -22.08 -12.02
C GLN A 80 -8.19 -22.26 -11.53
N ALA A 81 -7.50 -23.30 -12.01
CA ALA A 81 -6.10 -23.55 -11.66
C ALA A 81 -5.17 -22.44 -12.15
N GLU A 82 -5.35 -21.97 -13.39
CA GLU A 82 -4.58 -20.86 -13.94
C GLU A 82 -4.81 -19.56 -13.16
N LEU A 83 -6.06 -19.26 -12.80
CA LEU A 83 -6.38 -18.08 -11.99
C LEU A 83 -5.82 -18.20 -10.57
N PHE A 84 -5.74 -19.38 -9.98
CA PHE A 84 -5.06 -19.59 -8.70
C PHE A 84 -3.56 -19.26 -8.76
N THR A 85 -2.92 -19.42 -9.93
CA THR A 85 -1.51 -19.01 -10.07
C THR A 85 -1.30 -17.52 -9.81
N LEU A 86 -2.28 -16.67 -10.13
CA LEU A 86 -2.19 -15.22 -9.92
C LEU A 86 -2.11 -14.89 -8.42
N THR A 87 -2.97 -15.49 -7.60
CA THR A 87 -2.95 -15.30 -6.15
C THR A 87 -1.68 -15.90 -5.53
N ALA A 88 -1.23 -17.05 -6.03
CA ALA A 88 0.00 -17.69 -5.56
C ALA A 88 1.25 -16.85 -5.89
N ILE A 89 1.34 -16.32 -7.14
CA ILE A 89 2.43 -15.43 -7.56
C ILE A 89 2.44 -14.16 -6.70
N ALA A 90 1.29 -13.49 -6.53
CA ALA A 90 1.20 -12.30 -5.70
C ALA A 90 1.63 -12.58 -4.26
N GLY A 91 1.16 -13.68 -3.67
CA GLY A 91 1.52 -14.11 -2.32
C GLY A 91 3.01 -14.37 -2.16
N LEU A 92 3.59 -15.17 -3.05
CA LEU A 92 5.01 -15.52 -3.06
C LEU A 92 5.88 -14.28 -3.23
N MET A 93 5.54 -13.42 -4.19
CA MET A 93 6.32 -12.21 -4.47
C MET A 93 6.19 -11.18 -3.35
N GLY A 94 5.01 -11.06 -2.72
CA GLY A 94 4.85 -10.21 -1.55
C GLY A 94 5.70 -10.65 -0.36
N ALA A 95 5.90 -11.93 -0.17
CA ALA A 95 6.83 -12.47 0.83
C ALA A 95 8.29 -12.23 0.42
N THR A 96 8.64 -12.51 -0.83
CA THR A 96 10.01 -12.40 -1.36
C THR A 96 10.50 -10.97 -1.35
N PHE A 97 9.70 -10.00 -1.79
CA PHE A 97 10.08 -8.58 -1.83
C PHE A 97 10.30 -7.96 -0.46
N ARG A 98 9.84 -8.56 0.63
CA ARG A 98 10.17 -8.11 2.01
C ARG A 98 11.66 -8.17 2.29
N ILE A 99 12.38 -9.12 1.69
CA ILE A 99 13.81 -9.30 1.92
C ILE A 99 14.59 -8.09 1.40
N PRO A 100 14.59 -7.75 0.09
CA PRO A 100 15.29 -6.57 -0.39
C PRO A 100 14.72 -5.27 0.18
N ALA A 101 13.42 -5.17 0.39
CA ALA A 101 12.76 -3.98 0.92
C ALA A 101 13.28 -3.59 2.31
N SER A 102 13.63 -4.56 3.15
CA SER A 102 14.20 -4.30 4.48
C SER A 102 15.56 -3.60 4.45
N PHE A 103 16.30 -3.74 3.35
CA PHE A 103 17.61 -3.08 3.17
C PHE A 103 17.48 -1.69 2.55
N PHE A 104 16.48 -1.45 1.69
CA PHE A 104 16.33 -0.17 0.98
C PHE A 104 16.14 1.01 1.93
N ILE A 105 15.51 0.83 3.08
CA ILE A 105 15.37 1.87 4.11
C ILE A 105 16.73 2.41 4.55
N ARG A 106 17.74 1.54 4.68
CA ARG A 106 19.10 1.95 5.09
C ARG A 106 19.84 2.69 4.00
N LEU A 107 19.53 2.42 2.73
CA LEU A 107 20.19 3.00 1.56
C LEU A 107 19.57 4.32 1.13
N ALA A 108 18.26 4.39 1.05
CA ALA A 108 17.52 5.51 0.47
C ALA A 108 16.74 6.34 1.50
N GLY A 109 16.73 5.92 2.77
CA GLY A 109 15.91 6.51 3.82
C GLY A 109 14.43 6.13 3.72
N GLY A 110 13.69 6.28 4.82
CA GLY A 110 12.30 5.83 4.91
C GLY A 110 11.37 6.52 3.91
N ARG A 111 11.48 7.85 3.80
CA ARG A 111 10.63 8.65 2.91
C ARG A 111 10.75 8.21 1.45
N ASN A 112 11.96 8.15 0.92
CA ASN A 112 12.19 7.84 -0.49
C ASN A 112 11.80 6.39 -0.80
N THR A 113 12.10 5.46 0.11
CA THR A 113 11.76 4.04 -0.07
C THR A 113 10.24 3.85 -0.08
N ILE A 114 9.52 4.41 0.88
CA ILE A 114 8.05 4.30 0.96
C ILE A 114 7.39 4.97 -0.24
N PHE A 115 7.85 6.17 -0.62
CA PHE A 115 7.33 6.86 -1.80
C PHE A 115 7.54 6.04 -3.08
N LEU A 116 8.75 5.52 -3.30
CA LEU A 116 9.08 4.76 -4.50
C LEU A 116 8.29 3.45 -4.58
N THR A 117 8.25 2.69 -3.48
CA THR A 117 7.51 1.41 -3.45
C THR A 117 6.01 1.61 -3.67
N SER A 118 5.44 2.71 -3.18
CA SER A 118 4.03 3.03 -3.40
C SER A 118 3.76 3.53 -4.81
N ALA A 119 4.63 4.39 -5.35
CA ALA A 119 4.51 4.87 -6.72
C ALA A 119 4.63 3.72 -7.73
N LEU A 120 5.50 2.74 -7.48
CA LEU A 120 5.65 1.55 -8.32
C LEU A 120 4.38 0.68 -8.37
N LEU A 121 3.51 0.73 -7.35
CA LEU A 121 2.24 -0.01 -7.34
C LEU A 121 1.21 0.54 -8.33
N ILE A 122 1.34 1.78 -8.77
CA ILE A 122 0.49 2.35 -9.83
C ILE A 122 0.63 1.53 -11.11
N ILE A 123 1.83 1.02 -11.40
CA ILE A 123 2.10 0.25 -12.62
C ILE A 123 1.25 -1.03 -12.69
N PRO A 124 1.35 -1.98 -11.75
CA PRO A 124 0.53 -3.19 -11.80
C PRO A 124 -0.96 -2.91 -11.64
N ALA A 125 -1.37 -1.92 -10.85
CA ALA A 125 -2.77 -1.55 -10.70
C ALA A 125 -3.35 -1.05 -12.03
N PHE A 126 -2.68 -0.09 -12.68
CA PHE A 126 -3.11 0.46 -13.95
C PHE A 126 -3.12 -0.58 -15.07
N ILE A 127 -2.03 -1.35 -15.23
CA ILE A 127 -1.96 -2.40 -16.27
C ILE A 127 -3.04 -3.46 -16.02
N THR A 128 -3.31 -3.83 -14.77
CA THR A 128 -4.40 -4.76 -14.45
C THR A 128 -5.74 -4.20 -14.89
N GLY A 129 -6.03 -2.93 -14.63
CA GLY A 129 -7.25 -2.28 -15.11
C GLY A 129 -7.38 -2.30 -16.63
N MET A 130 -6.29 -2.01 -17.35
CA MET A 130 -6.26 -2.08 -18.81
C MET A 130 -6.45 -3.51 -19.33
N ALA A 131 -5.75 -4.47 -18.76
CA ALA A 131 -5.80 -5.88 -19.15
C ALA A 131 -7.19 -6.52 -18.94
N LEU A 132 -7.90 -6.10 -17.88
CA LEU A 132 -9.24 -6.58 -17.56
C LEU A 132 -10.34 -6.08 -18.53
N GLN A 133 -10.05 -5.12 -19.40
CA GLN A 133 -11.00 -4.63 -20.40
C GLN A 133 -11.22 -5.64 -21.54
N ASP A 134 -10.25 -6.53 -21.78
CA ASP A 134 -10.31 -7.49 -22.88
C ASP A 134 -10.09 -8.92 -22.37
N LYS A 135 -11.09 -9.79 -22.59
CA LYS A 135 -11.00 -11.22 -22.27
C LYS A 135 -9.95 -11.98 -23.09
N ALA A 136 -9.50 -11.41 -24.23
CA ALA A 136 -8.45 -11.99 -25.04
C ALA A 136 -7.04 -11.71 -24.51
N THR A 137 -6.91 -10.87 -23.48
CA THR A 137 -5.61 -10.59 -22.82
C THR A 137 -5.00 -11.90 -22.31
N PRO A 138 -3.76 -12.23 -22.70
CA PRO A 138 -3.15 -13.50 -22.33
C PRO A 138 -2.81 -13.58 -20.84
N LEU A 139 -2.86 -14.77 -20.26
CA LEU A 139 -2.63 -15.03 -18.83
C LEU A 139 -1.32 -14.45 -18.29
N TRP A 140 -0.24 -14.51 -19.10
CA TRP A 140 1.08 -14.01 -18.65
C TRP A 140 1.09 -12.53 -18.31
N VAL A 141 0.22 -11.70 -18.91
CA VAL A 141 0.08 -10.27 -18.57
C VAL A 141 -0.43 -10.14 -17.14
N PHE A 142 -1.46 -10.90 -16.78
CA PHE A 142 -2.00 -10.93 -15.42
C PHE A 142 -0.98 -11.49 -14.43
N GLN A 143 -0.21 -12.52 -14.83
CA GLN A 143 0.86 -13.08 -14.00
C GLN A 143 1.97 -12.04 -13.74
N LEU A 144 2.34 -11.24 -14.74
CA LEU A 144 3.30 -10.13 -14.56
C LEU A 144 2.74 -9.07 -13.63
N CYS A 145 1.47 -8.70 -13.76
CA CYS A 145 0.84 -7.75 -12.84
C CYS A 145 0.77 -8.30 -11.41
N ALA A 146 0.43 -9.58 -11.24
CA ALA A 146 0.44 -10.25 -9.94
C ALA A 146 1.84 -10.28 -9.31
N PHE A 147 2.87 -10.53 -10.11
CA PHE A 147 4.28 -10.47 -9.69
C PHE A 147 4.64 -9.07 -9.18
N LEU A 148 4.34 -8.03 -9.97
CA LEU A 148 4.66 -6.64 -9.61
C LEU A 148 3.84 -6.14 -8.41
N SER A 149 2.59 -6.58 -8.26
CA SER A 149 1.76 -6.22 -7.09
C SER A 149 2.37 -6.70 -5.77
N GLY A 150 3.22 -7.74 -5.80
CA GLY A 150 4.00 -8.20 -4.65
C GLY A 150 4.88 -7.11 -4.01
N ILE A 151 5.20 -6.03 -4.72
CA ILE A 151 5.88 -4.85 -4.14
C ILE A 151 5.10 -4.31 -2.92
N GLY A 152 3.76 -4.39 -2.96
CA GLY A 152 2.91 -4.00 -1.83
C GLY A 152 3.19 -4.81 -0.55
N GLY A 153 3.50 -6.11 -0.69
CA GLY A 153 3.95 -6.92 0.43
C GLY A 153 5.32 -6.50 0.97
N GLY A 154 6.24 -6.09 0.07
CA GLY A 154 7.54 -5.50 0.44
C GLY A 154 7.40 -4.18 1.19
N ASN A 155 6.41 -3.36 0.84
CA ASN A 155 6.12 -2.09 1.49
C ASN A 155 5.82 -2.26 3.00
N PHE A 156 5.26 -3.40 3.41
CA PHE A 156 5.10 -3.72 4.84
C PHE A 156 6.44 -3.70 5.59
N ALA A 157 7.47 -4.36 5.07
CA ALA A 157 8.78 -4.40 5.72
C ALA A 157 9.42 -3.00 5.80
N CYS A 158 9.31 -2.22 4.73
CA CYS A 158 9.78 -0.83 4.70
C CYS A 158 9.06 0.04 5.74
N SER A 159 7.73 -0.03 5.78
CA SER A 159 6.91 0.75 6.69
C SER A 159 7.19 0.42 8.15
N MET A 160 7.26 -0.87 8.48
CA MET A 160 7.55 -1.33 9.86
C MET A 160 8.95 -0.89 10.30
N SER A 161 9.97 -1.04 9.44
CA SER A 161 11.34 -0.61 9.72
C SER A 161 11.41 0.91 9.94
N ASN A 162 10.72 1.69 9.10
CA ASN A 162 10.66 3.16 9.23
C ASN A 162 10.02 3.58 10.55
N ILE A 163 8.82 3.09 10.87
CA ILE A 163 8.11 3.45 12.11
C ILE A 163 8.90 3.02 13.34
N SER A 164 9.54 1.84 13.31
CA SER A 164 10.41 1.37 14.39
C SER A 164 11.52 2.38 14.72
N GLY A 165 12.13 3.00 13.71
CA GLY A 165 13.18 4.01 13.90
C GLY A 165 12.69 5.36 14.45
N PHE A 166 11.40 5.68 14.29
CA PHE A 166 10.84 6.96 14.74
C PHE A 166 10.42 6.98 16.21
N TYR A 167 10.10 5.84 16.82
CA TYR A 167 9.54 5.78 18.16
C TYR A 167 10.53 5.27 19.21
N PRO A 168 10.46 5.79 20.46
CA PRO A 168 11.24 5.24 21.56
C PRO A 168 10.79 3.82 21.87
N LYS A 169 11.68 3.00 22.39
CA LYS A 169 11.42 1.56 22.65
C LYS A 169 10.16 1.34 23.50
N SER A 170 9.88 2.21 24.45
CA SER A 170 8.69 2.15 25.31
C SER A 170 7.36 2.29 24.55
N GLN A 171 7.33 2.98 23.41
CA GLN A 171 6.13 3.25 22.61
C GLN A 171 6.14 2.54 21.24
N GLN A 172 7.26 1.92 20.89
CA GLN A 172 7.48 1.27 19.59
C GLN A 172 6.46 0.17 19.31
N GLY A 173 6.14 -0.67 20.31
CA GLY A 173 5.15 -1.74 20.16
C GLY A 173 3.76 -1.22 19.79
N THR A 174 3.29 -0.14 20.43
CA THR A 174 2.00 0.49 20.10
C THR A 174 2.01 1.09 18.70
N ALA A 175 3.07 1.80 18.33
CA ALA A 175 3.17 2.43 17.02
C ALA A 175 3.22 1.38 15.89
N LEU A 176 3.99 0.31 16.06
CA LEU A 176 4.06 -0.80 15.11
C LEU A 176 2.72 -1.56 15.02
N GLY A 177 2.06 -1.78 16.16
CA GLY A 177 0.73 -2.40 16.21
C GLY A 177 -0.32 -1.60 15.46
N LEU A 178 -0.35 -0.27 15.65
CA LEU A 178 -1.23 0.63 14.90
C LEU A 178 -0.92 0.62 13.40
N ASN A 179 0.35 0.75 13.04
CA ASN A 179 0.77 0.74 11.63
C ASN A 179 0.39 -0.56 10.92
N ALA A 180 0.72 -1.70 11.53
CA ALA A 180 0.38 -3.02 10.98
C ALA A 180 -1.12 -3.28 10.99
N GLY A 181 -1.80 -3.05 12.11
CA GLY A 181 -3.23 -3.32 12.27
C GLY A 181 -4.07 -2.50 11.32
N LEU A 182 -3.91 -1.17 11.31
CA LEU A 182 -4.66 -0.28 10.42
C LEU A 182 -4.23 -0.44 8.95
N GLY A 183 -2.96 -0.71 8.68
CA GLY A 183 -2.49 -1.03 7.33
C GLY A 183 -3.16 -2.28 6.75
N ASN A 184 -3.34 -3.32 7.57
CA ASN A 184 -4.04 -4.54 7.16
C ASN A 184 -5.52 -4.33 6.79
N PHE A 185 -6.14 -3.22 7.18
CA PHE A 185 -7.47 -2.85 6.67
C PHE A 185 -7.52 -2.73 5.15
N GLY A 186 -6.37 -2.58 4.47
CA GLY A 186 -6.28 -2.66 3.01
C GLY A 186 -6.89 -3.94 2.44
N VAL A 187 -6.74 -5.06 3.15
CA VAL A 187 -7.35 -6.35 2.77
C VAL A 187 -8.89 -6.27 2.81
N THR A 188 -9.45 -5.72 3.86
CA THR A 188 -10.90 -5.52 3.97
C THR A 188 -11.40 -4.46 3.00
N THR A 189 -10.63 -3.38 2.84
CA THR A 189 -10.96 -2.27 1.93
C THR A 189 -11.09 -2.78 0.50
N MET A 190 -10.16 -3.59 -0.01
CA MET A 190 -10.25 -4.12 -1.36
C MET A 190 -11.43 -5.09 -1.54
N GLN A 191 -11.78 -5.86 -0.50
CA GLN A 191 -12.92 -6.78 -0.53
C GLN A 191 -14.27 -6.06 -0.60
N ILE A 192 -14.34 -4.82 -0.13
CA ILE A 192 -15.54 -3.98 -0.20
C ILE A 192 -15.51 -3.10 -1.45
N LEU A 193 -14.41 -2.37 -1.68
CA LEU A 193 -14.35 -1.37 -2.73
C LEU A 193 -14.31 -1.96 -4.13
N ILE A 194 -13.64 -3.10 -4.35
CA ILE A 194 -13.58 -3.70 -5.69
C ILE A 194 -14.97 -4.12 -6.17
N PRO A 195 -15.75 -4.95 -5.45
CA PRO A 195 -17.10 -5.30 -5.88
C PRO A 195 -18.02 -4.08 -6.03
N LEU A 196 -17.89 -3.07 -5.16
CA LEU A 196 -18.66 -1.84 -5.26
C LEU A 196 -18.28 -1.05 -6.53
N ALA A 197 -16.99 -0.84 -6.78
CA ALA A 197 -16.51 -0.11 -7.95
C ALA A 197 -16.88 -0.81 -9.26
N MET A 198 -16.95 -2.14 -9.26
CA MET A 198 -17.39 -2.92 -10.42
C MET A 198 -18.84 -2.66 -10.83
N THR A 199 -19.70 -2.20 -9.91
CA THR A 199 -21.11 -1.92 -10.20
C THR A 199 -21.36 -0.52 -10.75
N ILE A 200 -20.35 0.32 -10.85
CA ILE A 200 -20.47 1.73 -11.20
C ILE A 200 -19.51 2.07 -12.37
N ALA A 201 -19.97 2.82 -13.36
CA ALA A 201 -19.15 3.34 -14.46
C ALA A 201 -18.31 4.54 -13.99
N VAL A 202 -17.39 4.35 -13.04
CA VAL A 202 -16.62 5.43 -12.37
C VAL A 202 -15.72 6.18 -13.34
N PHE A 203 -15.07 5.46 -14.26
CA PHE A 203 -14.03 6.04 -15.13
C PHE A 203 -14.53 6.32 -16.57
N GLY A 204 -15.83 6.21 -16.81
CA GLY A 204 -16.46 6.55 -18.09
C GLY A 204 -15.83 5.80 -19.29
N ALA A 205 -15.67 6.50 -20.41
CA ALA A 205 -15.14 5.92 -21.65
C ALA A 205 -13.69 5.41 -21.54
N PHE A 206 -12.89 5.94 -20.63
CA PHE A 206 -11.52 5.48 -20.40
C PHE A 206 -11.47 4.03 -19.87
N ALA A 207 -12.43 3.66 -19.06
CA ALA A 207 -12.48 2.33 -18.46
C ALA A 207 -12.97 1.22 -19.42
N GLY A 208 -13.34 1.55 -20.65
CA GLY A 208 -13.91 0.57 -21.59
C GLY A 208 -15.36 0.21 -21.28
N GLY A 209 -15.86 -0.86 -21.92
CA GLY A 209 -17.25 -1.30 -21.80
C GLY A 209 -17.53 -2.12 -20.54
N SER A 210 -18.82 -2.30 -20.25
CA SER A 210 -19.28 -3.24 -19.24
C SER A 210 -19.13 -4.69 -19.70
N MET A 211 -19.04 -5.59 -18.75
CA MET A 211 -19.09 -7.05 -18.97
C MET A 211 -20.23 -7.64 -18.16
N THR A 212 -20.98 -8.56 -18.79
CA THR A 212 -22.12 -9.21 -18.11
C THR A 212 -21.63 -10.41 -17.27
N LEU A 213 -22.05 -10.46 -16.02
CA LEU A 213 -21.81 -11.60 -15.14
C LEU A 213 -22.54 -12.86 -15.66
N THR A 214 -21.83 -13.95 -15.77
CA THR A 214 -22.40 -15.26 -16.16
C THR A 214 -22.87 -16.07 -14.96
N LYS A 215 -22.39 -15.72 -13.75
CA LYS A 215 -22.75 -16.37 -12.47
C LYS A 215 -22.96 -15.32 -11.40
N ASP A 216 -23.74 -15.68 -10.39
CA ASP A 216 -23.90 -14.83 -9.20
C ASP A 216 -22.57 -14.62 -8.46
N SER A 217 -22.32 -13.41 -8.03
CA SER A 217 -21.14 -13.03 -7.24
C SER A 217 -21.58 -12.53 -5.87
N GLY A 218 -21.17 -13.24 -4.81
CA GLY A 218 -21.35 -12.79 -3.45
C GLY A 218 -20.26 -11.81 -3.03
N TRP A 219 -20.59 -10.85 -2.16
CA TRP A 219 -19.66 -9.95 -1.50
C TRP A 219 -20.16 -9.56 -0.12
N LEU A 220 -19.36 -8.83 0.67
CA LEU A 220 -19.67 -8.52 2.07
C LEU A 220 -21.02 -7.79 2.26
N LEU A 221 -21.40 -6.92 1.32
CA LEU A 221 -22.61 -6.10 1.40
C LEU A 221 -23.80 -6.70 0.64
N GLY A 222 -23.68 -7.91 0.07
CA GLY A 222 -24.78 -8.53 -0.63
C GLY A 222 -24.36 -9.46 -1.76
N LYS A 223 -25.22 -9.51 -2.80
CA LYS A 223 -25.05 -10.37 -3.96
C LYS A 223 -25.28 -9.59 -5.25
N ILE A 224 -24.35 -9.73 -6.18
CA ILE A 224 -24.52 -9.25 -7.55
C ILE A 224 -25.01 -10.44 -8.37
N VAL A 225 -26.21 -10.32 -8.93
CA VAL A 225 -26.83 -11.44 -9.66
C VAL A 225 -26.28 -11.62 -11.07
N ALA A 226 -26.33 -12.84 -11.58
CA ALA A 226 -26.00 -13.12 -12.98
C ALA A 226 -26.87 -12.26 -13.91
N GLY A 227 -26.31 -11.85 -15.05
CA GLY A 227 -26.93 -10.92 -15.97
C GLY A 227 -26.67 -9.43 -15.67
N THR A 228 -26.10 -9.10 -14.49
CA THR A 228 -25.72 -7.71 -14.16
C THR A 228 -24.50 -7.29 -15.00
N GLU A 229 -24.57 -6.09 -15.55
CA GLU A 229 -23.42 -5.45 -16.21
C GLU A 229 -22.46 -4.92 -15.15
N THR A 230 -21.17 -5.22 -15.30
CA THR A 230 -20.12 -4.84 -14.37
C THR A 230 -18.88 -4.33 -15.08
N TYR A 231 -18.10 -3.54 -14.37
CA TYR A 231 -16.85 -2.91 -14.83
C TYR A 231 -15.68 -3.48 -14.04
N ILE A 232 -15.28 -4.73 -14.31
CA ILE A 232 -14.21 -5.43 -13.59
C ILE A 232 -12.88 -4.67 -13.61
N GLN A 233 -12.61 -3.95 -14.68
CA GLN A 233 -11.41 -3.12 -14.85
C GLN A 233 -11.26 -2.05 -13.77
N ASN A 234 -12.35 -1.63 -13.14
CA ASN A 234 -12.30 -0.69 -12.01
C ASN A 234 -11.53 -1.28 -10.82
N ALA A 235 -11.43 -2.61 -10.71
CA ALA A 235 -10.63 -3.27 -9.69
C ALA A 235 -9.16 -2.86 -9.71
N GLY A 236 -8.64 -2.51 -10.89
CA GLY A 236 -7.28 -1.98 -11.04
C GLY A 236 -7.20 -0.46 -10.93
N PHE A 237 -8.20 0.26 -11.46
CA PHE A 237 -8.15 1.73 -11.59
C PHE A 237 -8.46 2.51 -10.30
N ILE A 238 -9.06 1.90 -9.30
CA ILE A 238 -9.43 2.59 -8.04
C ILE A 238 -8.28 2.84 -7.08
N TRP A 239 -7.07 2.33 -7.34
CA TRP A 239 -5.89 2.40 -6.46
C TRP A 239 -4.80 3.42 -6.92
#